data_7f2e658fa20e99eb3fa8f5f14cd505a6
#
_entry.id   7f2e658fa20e99eb3fa8f5f14cd505a6
#
_cell.length_a   1.000
_cell.length_b   1.000
_cell.length_c   1.000
_cell.angle_alpha   90.00
_cell.angle_beta   90.00
_cell.angle_gamma   90.00
#
_symmetry.space_group_name_H-M   'P 1'
#
loop_
_entity.id
_entity.type
_entity.pdbx_description
1 polymer ?
#
loop_
_entity_poly.entity_id
_entity_poly.type
_entity_poly.pdbx_seq_one_letter_code
_entity_poly.pdbx_strand_id
1 'polypeptide(L)'
;MTDLDGDAIIAKYCNALGGRARYDADLSATVLADLSCAIVMVNAFWSGPSMQTLVRIANVIADVDVDCRIELIVCDTDHIPDLSLEPWGLNTLGGYGEIAWVHNGQIVARRDPGRDPDLTTTTCSLLASCEA
;
A
#
# COMPACT_ATOMS: atom_id res chain seq x y z
N MET A 1 26.15 6.51 -6.42
CA MET A 1 24.91 5.73 -6.31
C MET A 1 23.74 6.59 -6.75
N THR A 2 22.96 6.12 -7.65
CA THR A 2 21.76 6.84 -8.05
C THR A 2 20.68 6.66 -6.99
N ASP A 3 20.00 7.74 -6.66
CA ASP A 3 18.87 7.66 -5.78
C ASP A 3 17.76 6.79 -6.40
N LEU A 4 17.06 6.07 -5.53
CA LEU A 4 15.93 5.27 -5.96
C LEU A 4 14.84 6.18 -6.49
N ASP A 5 14.43 5.97 -7.74
CA ASP A 5 13.29 6.70 -8.31
C ASP A 5 12.01 5.91 -8.04
N GLY A 6 11.40 6.18 -6.87
CA GLY A 6 10.18 5.50 -6.45
C GLY A 6 9.02 5.73 -7.42
N ASP A 7 8.90 6.94 -7.97
CA ASP A 7 7.84 7.25 -8.92
C ASP A 7 7.96 6.40 -10.18
N ALA A 8 9.18 6.24 -10.71
CA ALA A 8 9.41 5.42 -11.90
C ALA A 8 9.12 3.94 -11.63
N ILE A 9 9.50 3.45 -10.44
CA ILE A 9 9.25 2.06 -10.06
C ILE A 9 7.75 1.80 -9.93
N ILE A 10 7.02 2.69 -9.28
CA ILE A 10 5.56 2.58 -9.15
C ILE A 10 4.90 2.63 -10.53
N ALA A 11 5.32 3.53 -11.39
CA ALA A 11 4.78 3.61 -12.75
C ALA A 11 5.00 2.30 -13.53
N LYS A 12 6.14 1.64 -13.32
CA LYS A 12 6.47 0.39 -14.00
C LYS A 12 5.70 -0.80 -13.45
N TYR A 13 5.71 -0.99 -12.13
CA TYR A 13 5.17 -2.19 -11.49
C TYR A 13 3.69 -2.08 -11.14
N CYS A 14 3.15 -0.87 -11.09
CA CYS A 14 1.74 -0.62 -10.80
C CYS A 14 1.02 0.02 -12.00
N ASN A 15 1.51 -0.22 -13.21
CA ASN A 15 0.96 0.40 -14.42
C ASN A 15 -0.51 0.06 -14.66
N ALA A 16 -0.98 -1.09 -14.16
CA ALA A 16 -2.38 -1.47 -14.27
C ALA A 16 -3.32 -0.51 -13.53
N LEU A 17 -2.82 0.23 -12.56
CA LEU A 17 -3.59 1.19 -11.76
C LEU A 17 -3.59 2.61 -12.34
N GLY A 18 -2.69 2.88 -13.28
CA GLY A 18 -2.54 4.24 -13.83
C GLY A 18 -2.23 5.24 -12.71
N GLY A 19 -2.93 6.37 -12.69
CA GLY A 19 -2.70 7.42 -11.71
C GLY A 19 -3.20 7.13 -10.29
N ARG A 20 -3.79 5.97 -10.05
CA ARG A 20 -4.29 5.60 -8.71
C ARG A 20 -3.20 5.07 -7.79
N ALA A 21 -2.02 4.78 -8.29
CA ALA A 21 -0.88 4.38 -7.49
C ALA A 21 0.09 5.55 -7.39
N ARG A 22 0.49 5.90 -6.16
CA ARG A 22 1.46 6.97 -5.96
C ARG A 22 2.51 6.59 -4.94
N TYR A 23 3.67 7.22 -5.07
CA TYR A 23 4.79 7.02 -4.18
C TYR A 23 4.88 8.19 -3.19
N ASP A 24 4.90 7.89 -1.89
CA ASP A 24 5.12 8.85 -0.82
C ASP A 24 6.15 8.24 0.13
N ALA A 25 7.42 8.51 -0.13
CA ALA A 25 8.55 7.79 0.46
C ALA A 25 8.46 7.68 1.99
N ASP A 26 8.10 8.75 2.66
CA ASP A 26 8.08 8.83 4.13
C ASP A 26 6.67 9.08 4.68
N LEU A 27 5.62 8.96 3.86
CA LEU A 27 4.23 9.25 4.20
C LEU A 27 3.99 10.68 4.67
N SER A 28 4.91 11.63 4.38
CA SER A 28 4.77 13.01 4.83
C SER A 28 3.60 13.74 4.14
N ALA A 29 3.21 13.30 2.97
CA ALA A 29 2.09 13.88 2.21
C ALA A 29 0.78 13.09 2.39
N THR A 30 0.76 12.09 3.30
CA THR A 30 -0.38 11.20 3.48
C THR A 30 -0.90 11.30 4.91
N VAL A 31 -2.15 11.72 5.05
CA VAL A 31 -2.83 11.82 6.34
C VAL A 31 -3.89 10.73 6.42
N LEU A 32 -3.77 9.84 7.40
CA LEU A 32 -4.68 8.70 7.55
C LEU A 32 -6.14 9.14 7.60
N ALA A 33 -6.45 10.19 8.36
CA ALA A 33 -7.82 10.67 8.53
C ALA A 33 -8.46 11.14 7.22
N ASP A 34 -7.66 11.49 6.22
CA ASP A 34 -8.16 12.01 4.94
C ASP A 34 -8.41 10.91 3.91
N LEU A 35 -8.06 9.67 4.21
CA LEU A 35 -8.19 8.57 3.26
C LEU A 35 -9.58 7.95 3.33
N SER A 36 -10.30 7.96 2.22
CA SER A 36 -11.65 7.38 2.12
C SER A 36 -11.60 5.88 1.82
N CYS A 37 -10.86 5.50 0.78
CA CYS A 37 -10.75 4.12 0.31
C CYS A 37 -9.33 3.96 -0.24
N ALA A 38 -8.44 3.39 0.56
CA ALA A 38 -7.03 3.34 0.20
C ALA A 38 -6.35 2.09 0.74
N ILE A 39 -5.26 1.73 0.08
CA ILE A 39 -4.34 0.70 0.54
C ILE A 39 -2.97 1.35 0.64
N VAL A 40 -2.32 1.22 1.80
CA VAL A 40 -0.99 1.77 2.04
C VAL A 40 -0.02 0.62 2.24
N MET A 41 1.07 0.62 1.47
CA MET A 41 2.08 -0.42 1.53
C MET A 41 3.44 0.15 1.91
N VAL A 42 4.07 -0.46 2.91
CA VAL A 42 5.46 -0.20 3.26
C VAL A 42 6.31 -1.16 2.43
N ASN A 43 6.96 -0.64 1.40
CA ASN A 43 7.69 -1.46 0.44
C ASN A 43 9.19 -1.38 0.68
N ALA A 44 9.84 -2.53 0.64
CA ALA A 44 11.30 -2.62 0.63
C ALA A 44 11.74 -2.86 -0.81
N PHE A 45 12.19 -1.80 -1.49
CA PHE A 45 12.51 -1.86 -2.91
C PHE A 45 13.70 -2.77 -3.23
N TRP A 46 14.51 -3.10 -2.23
CA TRP A 46 15.63 -4.01 -2.33
C TRP A 46 15.24 -5.49 -2.10
N SER A 47 14.00 -5.75 -1.70
CA SER A 47 13.56 -7.10 -1.31
C SER A 47 12.69 -7.72 -2.40
N GLY A 48 13.10 -8.89 -2.91
CA GLY A 48 12.30 -9.65 -3.87
C GLY A 48 10.89 -9.97 -3.37
N PRO A 49 10.72 -10.53 -2.15
CA PRO A 49 9.39 -10.81 -1.61
C PRO A 49 8.50 -9.56 -1.51
N SER A 50 9.05 -8.42 -1.08
CA SER A 50 8.29 -7.18 -1.00
C SER A 50 7.86 -6.71 -2.39
N MET A 51 8.76 -6.75 -3.38
CA MET A 51 8.44 -6.35 -4.75
C MET A 51 7.39 -7.26 -5.37
N GLN A 52 7.43 -8.56 -5.09
CA GLN A 52 6.40 -9.49 -5.55
C GLN A 52 5.04 -9.15 -4.94
N THR A 53 5.02 -8.79 -3.66
CA THR A 53 3.78 -8.38 -2.99
C THR A 53 3.23 -7.09 -3.59
N LEU A 54 4.11 -6.13 -3.93
CA LEU A 54 3.69 -4.90 -4.59
C LEU A 54 2.97 -5.18 -5.91
N VAL A 55 3.55 -6.03 -6.74
CA VAL A 55 2.94 -6.40 -8.03
C VAL A 55 1.61 -7.12 -7.79
N ARG A 56 1.56 -8.03 -6.81
CA ARG A 56 0.34 -8.78 -6.51
C ARG A 56 -0.79 -7.87 -6.05
N ILE A 57 -0.52 -6.95 -5.12
CA ILE A 57 -1.58 -6.07 -4.63
C ILE A 57 -2.06 -5.11 -5.72
N ALA A 58 -1.16 -4.61 -6.56
CA ALA A 58 -1.54 -3.76 -7.69
C ALA A 58 -2.46 -4.51 -8.66
N ASN A 59 -2.13 -5.75 -8.97
CA ASN A 59 -2.95 -6.57 -9.86
C ASN A 59 -4.31 -6.92 -9.24
N VAL A 60 -4.35 -7.21 -7.95
CA VAL A 60 -5.61 -7.48 -7.24
C VAL A 60 -6.52 -6.26 -7.33
N ILE A 61 -5.99 -5.07 -7.04
CA ILE A 61 -6.77 -3.84 -7.13
C ILE A 61 -7.31 -3.64 -8.54
N ALA A 62 -6.45 -3.81 -9.56
CA ALA A 62 -6.86 -3.65 -10.95
C ALA A 62 -7.99 -4.62 -11.34
N ASP A 63 -7.94 -5.85 -10.83
CA ASP A 63 -8.91 -6.88 -11.16
C ASP A 63 -10.28 -6.65 -10.50
N VAL A 64 -10.28 -6.21 -9.23
CA VAL A 64 -11.52 -6.14 -8.45
C VAL A 64 -12.12 -4.75 -8.38
N ASP A 65 -11.31 -3.70 -8.53
CA ASP A 65 -11.74 -2.30 -8.38
C ASP A 65 -12.02 -1.68 -9.74
N VAL A 66 -13.08 -2.17 -10.40
CA VAL A 66 -13.42 -1.72 -11.76
C VAL A 66 -13.89 -0.26 -11.81
N ASP A 67 -14.38 0.28 -10.71
CA ASP A 67 -14.85 1.67 -10.62
C ASP A 67 -13.77 2.65 -10.17
N CYS A 68 -12.53 2.19 -10.04
CA CYS A 68 -11.36 3.02 -9.70
C CYS A 68 -11.53 3.79 -8.39
N ARG A 69 -12.00 3.11 -7.34
CA ARG A 69 -12.25 3.71 -6.03
C ARG A 69 -11.05 3.68 -5.10
N ILE A 70 -10.17 2.68 -5.25
CA ILE A 70 -9.05 2.47 -4.34
C ILE A 70 -7.82 3.21 -4.83
N GLU A 71 -7.19 3.97 -3.94
CA GLU A 71 -5.88 4.56 -4.15
C GLU A 71 -4.82 3.65 -3.49
N LEU A 72 -3.74 3.36 -4.20
CA LEU A 72 -2.60 2.65 -3.64
C LEU A 72 -1.49 3.65 -3.34
N ILE A 73 -1.06 3.71 -2.09
CA ILE A 73 0.01 4.59 -1.64
C ILE A 73 1.17 3.72 -1.18
N VAL A 74 2.34 3.93 -1.77
CA VAL A 74 3.53 3.12 -1.48
C VAL A 74 4.58 4.00 -0.83
N CYS A 75 5.04 3.63 0.37
CA CYS A 75 6.17 4.28 1.01
C CYS A 75 7.39 3.36 1.00
N ASP A 76 8.53 3.90 1.38
CA ASP A 76 9.81 3.20 1.35
C ASP A 76 10.25 2.87 2.77
N THR A 77 10.43 1.59 3.07
CA THR A 77 10.83 1.15 4.41
C THR A 77 12.14 1.79 4.87
N ASP A 78 13.01 2.18 3.94
CA ASP A 78 14.30 2.78 4.26
C ASP A 78 14.21 4.29 4.49
N HIS A 79 13.08 4.92 4.17
CA HIS A 79 12.89 6.36 4.29
C HIS A 79 11.89 6.75 5.37
N ILE A 80 10.99 5.85 5.74
CA ILE A 80 9.92 6.20 6.67
C ILE A 80 10.41 6.12 8.12
N PRO A 81 10.23 7.19 8.93
CA PRO A 81 10.53 7.12 10.37
C PRO A 81 9.52 6.20 11.07
N ASP A 82 9.98 5.48 12.11
CA ASP A 82 9.10 4.59 12.89
C ASP A 82 7.85 5.31 13.41
N LEU A 83 8.00 6.55 13.86
CA LEU A 83 6.88 7.35 14.37
C LEU A 83 5.81 7.60 13.32
N SER A 84 6.19 7.66 12.04
CA SER A 84 5.23 7.87 10.96
C SER A 84 4.34 6.65 10.73
N LEU A 85 4.79 5.45 11.13
CA LEU A 85 4.02 4.22 11.00
C LEU A 85 3.13 3.93 12.21
N GLU A 86 3.32 4.65 13.32
CA GLU A 86 2.56 4.40 14.54
C GLU A 86 1.04 4.48 14.32
N PRO A 87 0.51 5.52 13.64
CA PRO A 87 -0.93 5.60 13.38
C PRO A 87 -1.46 4.46 12.52
N TRP A 88 -0.60 3.85 11.71
CA TRP A 88 -0.99 2.77 10.80
C TRP A 88 -0.95 1.38 11.46
N GLY A 89 -0.37 1.29 12.64
CA GLY A 89 -0.17 0.01 13.31
C GLY A 89 0.75 -0.93 12.56
N LEU A 90 1.58 -0.41 11.69
CA LEU A 90 2.55 -1.18 10.90
C LEU A 90 3.94 -1.03 11.52
N ASN A 91 4.79 -2.01 11.27
CA ASN A 91 6.21 -1.90 11.63
C ASN A 91 7.06 -2.30 10.43
N THR A 92 8.31 -1.82 10.44
CA THR A 92 9.24 -2.07 9.35
C THR A 92 10.17 -3.21 9.72
N LEU A 93 9.68 -4.45 9.65
CA LEU A 93 10.52 -5.62 9.90
C LEU A 93 11.38 -6.00 8.68
N GLY A 94 11.51 -5.09 7.73
CA GLY A 94 12.42 -5.20 6.61
C GLY A 94 12.08 -6.28 5.59
N GLY A 95 11.59 -5.87 4.41
CA GLY A 95 11.48 -6.77 3.27
C GLY A 95 10.25 -7.66 3.22
N TYR A 96 9.29 -7.51 4.13
CA TYR A 96 8.08 -8.33 4.08
C TYR A 96 7.00 -7.76 3.16
N GLY A 97 6.86 -6.43 3.09
CA GLY A 97 5.78 -5.78 2.35
C GLY A 97 4.52 -5.64 3.19
N GLU A 98 4.61 -4.86 4.27
CA GLU A 98 3.49 -4.59 5.17
C GLU A 98 2.43 -3.74 4.46
N ILE A 99 1.15 -4.07 4.69
CA ILE A 99 0.03 -3.41 4.02
C ILE A 99 -1.04 -3.04 5.04
N ALA A 100 -1.65 -1.86 4.87
CA ALA A 100 -2.83 -1.44 5.61
C ALA A 100 -3.96 -1.12 4.63
N TRP A 101 -5.14 -1.70 4.87
CA TRP A 101 -6.38 -1.38 4.15
C TRP A 101 -7.14 -0.33 4.95
N VAL A 102 -7.53 0.76 4.31
CA VAL A 102 -8.08 1.94 4.99
C VAL A 102 -9.45 2.29 4.43
N HIS A 103 -10.42 2.49 5.33
CA HIS A 103 -11.76 2.98 4.98
C HIS A 103 -12.12 4.14 5.91
N ASN A 104 -12.40 5.30 5.32
CA ASN A 104 -12.80 6.52 6.05
C ASN A 104 -11.89 6.84 7.24
N GLY A 105 -10.58 6.84 6.98
CA GLY A 105 -9.58 7.20 8.00
C GLY A 105 -9.30 6.13 9.03
N GLN A 106 -9.88 4.94 8.89
CA GLN A 106 -9.67 3.83 9.82
C GLN A 106 -9.05 2.64 9.14
N ILE A 107 -8.10 2.00 9.81
CA ILE A 107 -7.46 0.78 9.32
C ILE A 107 -8.41 -0.37 9.61
N VAL A 108 -8.85 -1.05 8.54
CA VAL A 108 -9.81 -2.16 8.63
C VAL A 108 -9.14 -3.52 8.52
N ALA A 109 -7.92 -3.58 7.97
CA ALA A 109 -7.13 -4.81 7.89
C ALA A 109 -5.66 -4.45 7.73
N ARG A 110 -4.78 -5.38 8.10
CA ARG A 110 -3.32 -5.22 8.00
C ARG A 110 -2.67 -6.51 7.60
N ARG A 111 -1.56 -6.39 6.86
CA ARG A 111 -0.66 -7.50 6.54
C ARG A 111 0.71 -7.20 7.12
N ASP A 112 1.22 -8.10 7.95
CA ASP A 112 2.57 -8.02 8.53
C ASP A 112 3.05 -9.44 8.83
N PRO A 113 4.28 -9.64 9.34
CA PRO A 113 4.79 -11.00 9.59
C PRO A 113 3.92 -11.86 10.49
N GLY A 114 3.07 -11.27 11.32
CA GLY A 114 2.14 -12.00 12.18
C GLY A 114 0.74 -12.17 11.59
N ARG A 115 0.45 -11.52 10.45
CA ARG A 115 -0.88 -11.52 9.82
C ARG A 115 -0.72 -11.51 8.32
N ASP A 116 -1.20 -12.54 7.66
CA ASP A 116 -1.08 -12.67 6.20
C ASP A 116 -2.45 -12.99 5.59
N PRO A 117 -3.36 -11.99 5.54
CA PRO A 117 -4.68 -12.20 4.97
C PRO A 117 -4.60 -12.40 3.45
N ASP A 118 -5.62 -13.05 2.90
CA ASP A 118 -5.75 -13.18 1.45
C ASP A 118 -5.97 -11.79 0.84
N LEU A 119 -5.10 -11.40 -0.09
CA LEU A 119 -5.11 -10.06 -0.66
C LEU A 119 -6.40 -9.76 -1.41
N THR A 120 -6.88 -10.72 -2.20
CA THR A 120 -8.10 -10.55 -2.98
C THR A 120 -9.32 -10.40 -2.09
N THR A 121 -9.48 -11.32 -1.13
CA THR A 121 -10.62 -11.30 -0.21
C THR A 121 -10.66 -10.01 0.60
N THR A 122 -9.50 -9.59 1.13
CA THR A 122 -9.40 -8.39 1.96
C THR A 122 -9.71 -7.13 1.14
N THR A 123 -9.22 -7.06 -0.08
CA THR A 123 -9.47 -5.93 -0.97
C THR A 123 -10.94 -5.87 -1.39
N CYS A 124 -11.56 -7.02 -1.66
CA CYS A 124 -13.01 -7.08 -1.95
C CYS A 124 -13.83 -6.61 -0.75
N SER A 125 -13.44 -6.96 0.47
CA SER A 125 -14.12 -6.50 1.69
C SER A 125 -14.01 -4.99 1.85
N LEU A 126 -12.83 -4.42 1.57
CA LEU A 126 -12.65 -2.97 1.58
C LEU A 126 -13.59 -2.30 0.57
N LEU A 127 -13.65 -2.81 -0.65
CA LEU A 127 -14.51 -2.25 -1.68
C LEU A 127 -15.98 -2.28 -1.27
N ALA A 128 -16.44 -3.37 -0.68
CA ALA A 128 -17.82 -3.48 -0.21
C ALA A 128 -18.14 -2.38 0.82
N SER A 129 -17.18 -2.06 1.70
CA SER A 129 -17.32 -0.97 2.67
C SER A 129 -17.35 0.40 1.99
N CYS A 130 -16.51 0.59 0.97
CA CYS A 130 -16.40 1.86 0.25
C CYS A 130 -17.62 2.15 -0.63
N GLU A 131 -18.34 1.14 -1.04
CA GLU A 131 -19.55 1.27 -1.87
C GLU A 131 -20.80 1.56 -1.04
N ALA A 132 -20.73 1.35 0.25
CA ALA A 132 -21.87 1.53 1.14
C ALA A 132 -22.22 3.00 1.38
#